data_e6a84c1c6db90437c97a94dc83121ea5
#
_entry.id   e6a84c1c6db90437c97a94dc83121ea5
#
_cell.length_a   1.000
_cell.length_b   1.000
_cell.length_c   1.000
_cell.angle_alpha   90.00
_cell.angle_beta   90.00
_cell.angle_gamma   90.00
#
_symmetry.space_group_name_H-M   'P 1'
#
loop_
_entity.id
_entity.type
_entity.pdbx_description
1 polymer ?
#
loop_
_entity_poly.entity_id
_entity_poly.type
_entity_poly.pdbx_seq_one_letter_code
_entity_poly.pdbx_strand_id
1 'polypeptide(L)'
;MDFIFYLIVQAIAKGGNMLKKWWKEAVAYQIYPRSFMDSNGDGIGDLAGIISKLDYLKNLGIDLIWICPMYKSPNDDNGYDISDYQDIMEDFGSMEDFDNLLKETHKRGMKLIIDLVINHTSDEHKWFIESKSSKDNPKRDWYIWREGQEENEPNNWESIFRGSAWEFDEKTKEYFLHLFTRRQPDLNWENKDVRKALYDMINWWLDKGVDGFRVDAISHIKKAVGLPDMPNPKGLKYVSSFDNHMNVEGIHDFLDELK
;
A
#
# COMPACT_ATOMS: atom_id res chain seq x y z
N MET A 1 16.22 11.18 -7.44
CA MET A 1 14.95 10.41 -7.25
C MET A 1 15.31 9.22 -6.40
N ASP A 2 15.44 9.46 -5.09
CA ASP A 2 15.91 8.44 -4.14
C ASP A 2 14.68 7.69 -3.62
N PHE A 3 14.46 6.49 -4.18
CA PHE A 3 13.49 5.55 -3.63
C PHE A 3 14.07 4.96 -2.33
N ILE A 4 13.61 5.48 -1.18
CA ILE A 4 13.94 4.89 0.11
C ILE A 4 13.07 3.64 0.28
N PHE A 5 13.69 2.47 0.06
CA PHE A 5 13.08 1.18 0.40
C PHE A 5 13.17 0.97 1.91
N TYR A 6 12.04 1.09 2.61
CA TYR A 6 11.96 0.61 3.99
C TYR A 6 11.53 -0.86 3.97
N LEU A 7 12.48 -1.74 4.30
CA LEU A 7 12.20 -3.16 4.53
C LEU A 7 11.93 -3.34 6.03
N ILE A 8 10.67 -3.46 6.43
CA ILE A 8 10.30 -3.86 7.79
C ILE A 8 10.33 -5.38 7.84
N VAL A 9 11.34 -5.92 8.50
CA VAL A 9 11.50 -7.35 8.71
C VAL A 9 11.53 -7.61 10.20
N GLN A 10 10.50 -8.27 10.74
CA GLN A 10 10.55 -8.82 12.08
C GLN A 10 11.43 -10.09 12.08
N ALA A 11 12.65 -9.98 12.61
CA ALA A 11 13.40 -11.13 13.05
C ALA A 11 13.12 -11.34 14.55
N ILE A 12 12.35 -12.34 14.90
CA ILE A 12 12.25 -12.80 16.29
C ILE A 12 13.59 -13.45 16.64
N ALA A 13 14.51 -12.68 17.22
CA ALA A 13 15.77 -13.19 17.75
C ALA A 13 15.57 -13.64 19.19
N LYS A 14 15.49 -14.93 19.42
CA LYS A 14 15.78 -15.54 20.73
C LYS A 14 17.29 -15.81 20.81
N GLY A 15 17.98 -15.07 21.71
CA GLY A 15 19.34 -15.43 22.19
C GLY A 15 20.51 -14.74 21.49
N GLY A 16 21.31 -14.04 22.29
CA GLY A 16 22.45 -13.19 21.94
C GLY A 16 23.51 -13.84 21.06
N ASN A 17 23.61 -13.33 19.89
CA ASN A 17 24.75 -13.16 19.00
C ASN A 17 24.30 -12.12 17.98
N MET A 18 25.20 -11.25 17.49
CA MET A 18 24.86 -10.34 16.40
C MET A 18 24.53 -11.19 15.17
N LEU A 19 23.26 -11.63 15.08
CA LEU A 19 22.78 -12.38 13.94
C LEU A 19 22.90 -11.46 12.71
N LYS A 20 23.66 -11.89 11.72
CA LYS A 20 23.66 -11.28 10.39
C LYS A 20 22.22 -11.07 9.97
N LYS A 21 21.84 -9.82 9.71
CA LYS A 21 20.50 -9.49 9.25
C LYS A 21 20.39 -9.97 7.82
N TRP A 22 19.74 -11.11 7.58
CA TRP A 22 19.65 -11.82 6.30
C TRP A 22 19.26 -10.90 5.13
N TRP A 23 18.35 -9.93 5.36
CA TRP A 23 17.90 -8.99 4.33
C TRP A 23 18.96 -8.01 3.82
N LYS A 24 20.08 -7.85 4.52
CA LYS A 24 21.18 -6.98 4.09
C LYS A 24 22.05 -7.61 3.01
N GLU A 25 21.99 -8.93 2.88
CA GLU A 25 22.82 -9.71 1.94
C GLU A 25 21.97 -10.43 0.89
N ALA A 26 20.64 -10.43 1.05
CA ALA A 26 19.71 -11.12 0.18
C ALA A 26 19.62 -10.46 -1.21
N VAL A 27 19.63 -11.30 -2.24
CA VAL A 27 19.29 -10.90 -3.61
C VAL A 27 17.79 -11.02 -3.79
N ALA A 28 17.12 -9.88 -4.00
CA ALA A 28 15.68 -9.81 -4.16
C ALA A 28 15.28 -9.80 -5.65
N TYR A 29 14.20 -10.51 -5.98
CA TYR A 29 13.58 -10.49 -7.29
C TYR A 29 12.13 -9.99 -7.18
N GLN A 30 11.81 -8.91 -7.86
CA GLN A 30 10.46 -8.34 -7.90
C GLN A 30 9.62 -9.07 -8.95
N ILE A 31 8.41 -9.44 -8.58
CA ILE A 31 7.44 -10.09 -9.46
C ILE A 31 6.14 -9.28 -9.51
N TYR A 32 5.76 -8.84 -10.70
CA TYR A 32 4.39 -8.48 -11.01
C TYR A 32 3.64 -9.76 -11.40
N PRO A 33 2.66 -10.26 -10.62
CA PRO A 33 1.97 -11.51 -10.93
C PRO A 33 1.44 -11.51 -12.36
N ARG A 34 0.72 -10.47 -12.76
CA ARG A 34 0.05 -10.31 -14.05
C ARG A 34 0.93 -10.59 -15.27
N SER A 35 2.23 -10.25 -15.21
CA SER A 35 3.13 -10.30 -16.37
C SER A 35 4.27 -11.30 -16.24
N PHE A 36 4.31 -12.11 -15.18
CA PHE A 36 5.45 -12.99 -14.93
C PHE A 36 5.31 -14.35 -15.60
N MET A 37 4.25 -15.10 -15.32
CA MET A 37 3.99 -16.42 -15.90
C MET A 37 2.52 -16.76 -15.81
N ASP A 38 1.91 -16.95 -16.95
CA ASP A 38 0.55 -17.46 -17.14
C ASP A 38 0.59 -18.98 -17.09
N SER A 39 -0.15 -19.59 -16.16
CA SER A 39 -0.18 -21.05 -16.00
C SER A 39 -1.36 -21.70 -16.69
N ASN A 40 -2.43 -20.95 -16.97
CA ASN A 40 -3.70 -21.47 -17.48
C ASN A 40 -3.98 -21.09 -18.95
N GLY A 41 -3.20 -20.16 -19.53
CA GLY A 41 -3.28 -19.75 -20.93
C GLY A 41 -4.33 -18.68 -21.22
N ASP A 42 -4.76 -17.90 -20.20
CA ASP A 42 -5.73 -16.82 -20.34
C ASP A 42 -5.09 -15.46 -20.72
N GLY A 43 -3.77 -15.39 -20.74
CA GLY A 43 -3.00 -14.19 -21.05
C GLY A 43 -2.64 -13.36 -19.81
N ILE A 44 -2.99 -13.80 -18.60
CA ILE A 44 -2.70 -13.16 -17.33
C ILE A 44 -1.80 -14.08 -16.50
N GLY A 45 -0.68 -13.57 -16.01
CA GLY A 45 0.18 -14.30 -15.10
C GLY A 45 -0.50 -14.48 -13.73
N ASP A 46 -0.20 -15.59 -13.06
CA ASP A 46 -0.87 -16.02 -11.85
C ASP A 46 0.10 -16.63 -10.80
N LEU A 47 -0.42 -16.91 -9.58
CA LEU A 47 0.37 -17.47 -8.49
C LEU A 47 0.88 -18.89 -8.81
N ALA A 48 0.10 -19.70 -9.53
CA ALA A 48 0.53 -21.03 -9.97
C ALA A 48 1.67 -20.93 -10.98
N GLY A 49 1.63 -19.94 -11.86
CA GLY A 49 2.73 -19.61 -12.78
C GLY A 49 4.01 -19.24 -12.02
N ILE A 50 3.90 -18.43 -10.97
CA ILE A 50 5.04 -18.10 -10.09
C ILE A 50 5.61 -19.37 -9.47
N ILE A 51 4.78 -20.25 -8.92
CA ILE A 51 5.19 -21.53 -8.34
C ILE A 51 5.98 -22.37 -9.36
N SER A 52 5.53 -22.41 -10.61
CA SER A 52 6.20 -23.16 -11.69
C SER A 52 7.61 -22.67 -11.99
N LYS A 53 7.96 -21.44 -11.60
CA LYS A 53 9.25 -20.78 -11.84
C LYS A 53 10.15 -20.69 -10.61
N LEU A 54 9.74 -21.21 -9.47
CA LEU A 54 10.54 -21.11 -8.22
C LEU A 54 11.92 -21.76 -8.36
N ASP A 55 12.02 -22.91 -9.05
CA ASP A 55 13.33 -23.56 -9.27
C ASP A 55 14.24 -22.73 -10.19
N TYR A 56 13.67 -22.06 -11.20
CA TYR A 56 14.41 -21.12 -12.03
C TYR A 56 14.95 -19.97 -11.19
N LEU A 57 14.12 -19.35 -10.34
CA LEU A 57 14.53 -18.24 -9.46
C LEU A 57 15.62 -18.68 -8.47
N LYS A 58 15.46 -19.88 -7.89
CA LYS A 58 16.47 -20.43 -6.98
C LYS A 58 17.80 -20.69 -7.69
N ASN A 59 17.78 -21.24 -8.89
CA ASN A 59 18.99 -21.51 -9.68
C ASN A 59 19.66 -20.19 -10.16
N LEU A 60 18.89 -19.12 -10.30
CA LEU A 60 19.40 -17.77 -10.61
C LEU A 60 20.13 -17.15 -9.39
N GLY A 61 20.01 -17.73 -8.21
CA GLY A 61 20.65 -17.24 -6.98
C GLY A 61 19.79 -16.25 -6.21
N ILE A 62 18.46 -16.28 -6.39
CA ILE A 62 17.52 -15.42 -5.65
C ILE A 62 17.31 -15.97 -4.25
N ASP A 63 17.39 -15.06 -3.26
CA ASP A 63 17.16 -15.36 -1.85
C ASP A 63 15.77 -14.89 -1.38
N LEU A 64 15.21 -13.86 -2.03
CA LEU A 64 14.01 -13.18 -1.65
C LEU A 64 13.13 -12.87 -2.86
N ILE A 65 11.87 -13.29 -2.81
CA ILE A 65 10.85 -12.89 -3.79
C ILE A 65 10.02 -11.76 -3.18
N TRP A 66 9.90 -10.65 -3.90
CA TRP A 66 8.96 -9.58 -3.62
C TRP A 66 7.82 -9.63 -4.64
N ILE A 67 6.61 -9.90 -4.16
CA ILE A 67 5.40 -9.91 -4.99
C ILE A 67 4.71 -8.55 -4.91
N CYS A 68 4.54 -7.90 -6.07
CA CYS A 68 3.72 -6.71 -6.22
C CYS A 68 2.26 -7.00 -5.86
N PRO A 69 1.42 -5.97 -5.64
CA PRO A 69 0.09 -6.18 -5.10
C PRO A 69 -0.69 -7.28 -5.83
N MET A 70 -1.11 -8.28 -5.06
CA MET A 70 -1.89 -9.44 -5.52
C MET A 70 -3.26 -9.50 -4.85
N TYR A 71 -3.54 -8.51 -4.03
CA TYR A 71 -4.77 -8.38 -3.27
C TYR A 71 -5.97 -8.12 -4.17
N LYS A 72 -7.17 -8.36 -3.66
CA LYS A 72 -8.40 -7.96 -4.34
C LYS A 72 -8.39 -6.46 -4.62
N SER A 73 -8.58 -6.13 -5.88
CA SER A 73 -8.46 -4.76 -6.40
C SER A 73 -9.33 -4.60 -7.65
N PRO A 74 -9.95 -3.43 -7.89
CA PRO A 74 -10.53 -3.11 -9.20
C PRO A 74 -9.47 -2.83 -10.27
N ASN A 75 -8.18 -2.83 -9.91
CA ASN A 75 -7.03 -2.73 -10.80
C ASN A 75 -6.95 -1.42 -11.60
N ASP A 76 -7.37 -0.32 -10.98
CA ASP A 76 -7.26 1.03 -11.53
C ASP A 76 -5.80 1.49 -11.60
N ASP A 77 -4.99 1.05 -10.63
CA ASP A 77 -3.55 1.33 -10.53
C ASP A 77 -2.73 0.05 -10.33
N ASN A 78 -2.86 -0.92 -11.23
CA ASN A 78 -2.09 -2.16 -11.24
C ASN A 78 -2.06 -2.91 -9.89
N GLY A 79 -3.19 -2.87 -9.15
CA GLY A 79 -3.36 -3.55 -7.86
C GLY A 79 -3.00 -2.71 -6.65
N TYR A 80 -2.43 -1.49 -6.81
CA TYR A 80 -2.16 -0.58 -5.69
C TYR A 80 -3.42 0.08 -5.13
N ASP A 81 -4.57 -0.07 -5.77
CA ASP A 81 -5.91 0.31 -5.32
C ASP A 81 -6.61 -0.88 -4.66
N ILE A 82 -6.22 -1.21 -3.42
CA ILE A 82 -6.65 -2.42 -2.71
C ILE A 82 -8.08 -2.28 -2.18
N SER A 83 -8.97 -3.20 -2.56
CA SER A 83 -10.34 -3.28 -2.06
C SER A 83 -10.53 -4.28 -0.91
N ASP A 84 -9.67 -5.29 -0.79
CA ASP A 84 -9.57 -6.17 0.39
C ASP A 84 -8.13 -6.62 0.59
N TYR A 85 -7.55 -6.29 1.75
CA TYR A 85 -6.17 -6.66 2.10
C TYR A 85 -5.98 -8.14 2.44
N GLN A 86 -7.06 -8.87 2.71
CA GLN A 86 -7.03 -10.25 3.20
C GLN A 86 -7.63 -11.23 2.18
N ASP A 87 -7.73 -10.81 0.92
CA ASP A 87 -8.19 -11.63 -0.19
C ASP A 87 -7.26 -11.47 -1.40
N ILE A 88 -7.21 -12.48 -2.26
CA ILE A 88 -6.41 -12.50 -3.48
C ILE A 88 -7.30 -12.10 -4.67
N MET A 89 -6.73 -11.36 -5.61
CA MET A 89 -7.40 -11.02 -6.87
C MET A 89 -7.68 -12.31 -7.67
N GLU A 90 -8.92 -12.49 -8.09
CA GLU A 90 -9.37 -13.73 -8.77
C GLU A 90 -8.53 -14.07 -10.01
N ASP A 91 -8.09 -13.05 -10.77
CA ASP A 91 -7.19 -13.23 -11.91
C ASP A 91 -5.87 -13.91 -11.56
N PHE A 92 -5.41 -13.76 -10.31
CA PHE A 92 -4.11 -14.31 -9.87
C PHE A 92 -4.24 -15.63 -9.13
N GLY A 93 -5.45 -16.05 -8.78
CA GLY A 93 -5.74 -17.28 -8.05
C GLY A 93 -6.49 -17.06 -6.75
N SER A 94 -6.27 -17.93 -5.80
CA SER A 94 -6.95 -17.99 -4.51
C SER A 94 -5.98 -17.83 -3.33
N MET A 95 -6.53 -17.71 -2.12
CA MET A 95 -5.75 -17.74 -0.88
C MET A 95 -5.03 -19.10 -0.70
N GLU A 96 -5.61 -20.20 -1.18
CA GLU A 96 -4.97 -21.53 -1.17
C GLU A 96 -3.75 -21.55 -2.09
N ASP A 97 -3.82 -20.91 -3.26
CA ASP A 97 -2.69 -20.78 -4.18
C ASP A 97 -1.57 -19.95 -3.55
N PHE A 98 -1.92 -18.88 -2.81
CA PHE A 98 -0.94 -18.11 -2.06
C PHE A 98 -0.27 -18.94 -0.95
N ASP A 99 -1.05 -19.67 -0.17
CA ASP A 99 -0.51 -20.54 0.89
C ASP A 99 0.44 -21.60 0.30
N ASN A 100 0.11 -22.15 -0.86
CA ASN A 100 0.98 -23.07 -1.59
C ASN A 100 2.26 -22.38 -2.10
N LEU A 101 2.15 -21.17 -2.67
CA LEU A 101 3.31 -20.38 -3.11
C LEU A 101 4.28 -20.11 -1.95
N LEU A 102 3.76 -19.66 -0.80
CA LEU A 102 4.55 -19.40 0.39
C LEU A 102 5.30 -20.65 0.87
N LYS A 103 4.58 -21.77 0.97
CA LYS A 103 5.13 -23.07 1.35
C LYS A 103 6.24 -23.54 0.38
N GLU A 104 5.99 -23.48 -0.91
CA GLU A 104 6.94 -23.93 -1.93
C GLU A 104 8.17 -23.00 -2.03
N THR A 105 8.01 -21.69 -1.76
CA THR A 105 9.11 -20.74 -1.64
C THR A 105 10.00 -21.08 -0.45
N HIS A 106 9.43 -21.30 0.72
CA HIS A 106 10.16 -21.66 1.94
C HIS A 106 10.85 -23.01 1.83
N LYS A 107 10.23 -24.00 1.19
CA LYS A 107 10.83 -25.32 0.93
C LYS A 107 12.13 -25.23 0.14
N ARG A 108 12.29 -24.22 -0.71
CA ARG A 108 13.51 -23.95 -1.47
C ARG A 108 14.51 -23.07 -0.73
N GLY A 109 14.24 -22.72 0.52
CA GLY A 109 15.09 -21.86 1.35
C GLY A 109 15.12 -20.42 0.85
N MET A 110 14.09 -19.97 0.12
CA MET A 110 13.87 -18.58 -0.26
C MET A 110 12.88 -17.91 0.71
N LYS A 111 12.91 -16.58 0.73
CA LYS A 111 12.00 -15.73 1.48
C LYS A 111 10.94 -15.13 0.57
N LEU A 112 9.77 -14.80 1.13
CA LEU A 112 8.70 -14.16 0.41
C LEU A 112 8.21 -12.94 1.17
N ILE A 113 8.28 -11.77 0.53
CA ILE A 113 7.66 -10.54 1.00
C ILE A 113 6.59 -10.07 0.02
N ILE A 114 5.63 -9.34 0.55
CA ILE A 114 4.51 -8.80 -0.23
C ILE A 114 4.46 -7.29 -0.13
N ASP A 115 3.76 -6.64 -1.04
CA ASP A 115 3.59 -5.20 -1.00
C ASP A 115 2.65 -4.81 0.16
N LEU A 116 2.94 -3.73 0.84
CA LEU A 116 2.12 -3.17 1.91
C LEU A 116 1.72 -1.73 1.53
N VAL A 117 0.51 -1.59 1.01
CA VAL A 117 -0.05 -0.30 0.58
C VAL A 117 -0.92 0.25 1.69
N ILE A 118 -0.40 1.22 2.43
CA ILE A 118 -1.04 1.73 3.65
C ILE A 118 -1.25 3.25 3.67
N ASN A 119 -0.88 3.94 2.58
CA ASN A 119 -1.21 5.37 2.44
C ASN A 119 -2.69 5.56 2.06
N HIS A 120 -3.26 4.68 1.26
CA HIS A 120 -4.61 4.77 0.68
C HIS A 120 -5.22 3.37 0.50
N THR A 121 -6.49 3.32 0.17
CA THR A 121 -7.18 2.11 -0.28
C THR A 121 -7.85 2.36 -1.63
N SER A 122 -8.46 1.34 -2.22
CA SER A 122 -9.45 1.55 -3.28
C SER A 122 -10.68 2.29 -2.73
N ASP A 123 -11.36 3.02 -3.60
CA ASP A 123 -12.70 3.57 -3.35
C ASP A 123 -13.77 2.47 -3.20
N GLU A 124 -13.45 1.23 -3.58
CA GLU A 124 -14.28 0.03 -3.37
C GLU A 124 -13.98 -0.70 -2.05
N HIS A 125 -12.98 -0.25 -1.28
CA HIS A 125 -12.69 -0.84 0.02
C HIS A 125 -13.84 -0.61 1.00
N LYS A 126 -14.21 -1.64 1.79
CA LYS A 126 -15.32 -1.58 2.76
C LYS A 126 -15.21 -0.39 3.73
N TRP A 127 -13.99 -0.03 4.14
CA TRP A 127 -13.79 1.12 5.01
C TRP A 127 -14.17 2.44 4.34
N PHE A 128 -13.84 2.62 3.06
CA PHE A 128 -14.19 3.84 2.34
C PHE A 128 -15.69 3.89 2.01
N ILE A 129 -16.30 2.78 1.62
CA ILE A 129 -17.74 2.69 1.39
C ILE A 129 -18.52 3.11 2.65
N GLU A 130 -18.11 2.64 3.83
CA GLU A 130 -18.68 3.05 5.10
C GLU A 130 -18.40 4.55 5.37
N SER A 131 -17.16 5.01 5.26
CA SER A 131 -16.75 6.41 5.46
C SER A 131 -17.54 7.38 4.59
N LYS A 132 -17.77 7.04 3.33
CA LYS A 132 -18.52 7.83 2.36
C LYS A 132 -20.04 7.80 2.59
N SER A 133 -20.55 6.86 3.38
CA SER A 133 -22.00 6.64 3.53
C SER A 133 -22.70 7.78 4.23
N SER A 134 -22.07 8.45 5.20
CA SER A 134 -22.60 9.59 5.97
C SER A 134 -21.47 10.33 6.68
N LYS A 135 -21.66 11.64 6.93
CA LYS A 135 -20.77 12.44 7.78
C LYS A 135 -20.70 11.92 9.23
N ASP A 136 -21.75 11.26 9.70
CA ASP A 136 -21.86 10.73 11.06
C ASP A 136 -21.42 9.26 11.16
N ASN A 137 -20.92 8.65 10.06
CA ASN A 137 -20.47 7.27 10.11
C ASN A 137 -19.21 7.14 10.99
N PRO A 138 -19.11 6.12 11.87
CA PRO A 138 -17.94 5.92 12.74
C PRO A 138 -16.60 5.84 11.99
N LYS A 139 -16.62 5.45 10.71
CA LYS A 139 -15.43 5.42 9.85
C LYS A 139 -15.23 6.70 9.03
N ARG A 140 -16.04 7.77 9.25
CA ARG A 140 -15.86 9.00 8.48
C ARG A 140 -14.43 9.51 8.56
N ASP A 141 -13.87 9.58 9.74
CA ASP A 141 -12.52 10.06 10.02
C ASP A 141 -11.40 9.02 9.74
N TRP A 142 -11.76 7.88 9.13
CA TRP A 142 -10.75 6.92 8.65
C TRP A 142 -10.05 7.39 7.38
N TYR A 143 -10.69 8.34 6.66
CA TYR A 143 -10.15 8.99 5.47
C TYR A 143 -10.12 10.50 5.69
N ILE A 144 -9.37 11.20 4.86
CA ILE A 144 -9.20 12.65 5.00
C ILE A 144 -10.29 13.35 4.21
N TRP A 145 -11.26 13.92 4.93
CA TRP A 145 -12.37 14.69 4.37
C TRP A 145 -12.27 16.16 4.75
N ARG A 146 -12.67 17.07 3.84
CA ARG A 146 -12.74 18.50 4.11
C ARG A 146 -13.90 19.13 3.35
N GLU A 147 -14.47 20.19 3.95
CA GLU A 147 -15.37 21.08 3.23
C GLU A 147 -14.57 21.86 2.18
N GLY A 148 -15.23 22.20 1.06
CA GLY A 148 -14.65 23.07 0.04
C GLY A 148 -14.57 24.53 0.49
N GLN A 149 -13.82 25.34 -0.24
CA GLN A 149 -13.74 26.78 -0.06
C GLN A 149 -14.53 27.47 -1.19
N GLU A 150 -15.66 28.14 -0.91
CA GLU A 150 -16.44 28.92 -1.87
C GLU A 150 -16.73 28.14 -3.20
N GLU A 151 -17.21 26.91 -3.11
CA GLU A 151 -17.48 26.01 -4.23
C GLU A 151 -16.21 25.43 -4.93
N ASN A 152 -15.02 25.64 -4.36
CA ASN A 152 -13.78 25.06 -4.84
C ASN A 152 -13.26 23.96 -3.90
N GLU A 153 -12.18 23.33 -4.33
CA GLU A 153 -11.45 22.33 -3.54
C GLU A 153 -10.91 22.94 -2.22
N PRO A 154 -10.66 22.11 -1.18
CA PRO A 154 -10.18 22.58 0.13
C PRO A 154 -8.85 23.33 0.09
N ASN A 155 -7.99 23.02 -0.87
CA ASN A 155 -6.72 23.68 -1.10
C ASN A 155 -6.26 23.46 -2.56
N ASN A 156 -5.11 24.03 -2.92
CA ASN A 156 -4.56 24.00 -4.28
C ASN A 156 -3.63 22.82 -4.57
N TRP A 157 -3.74 21.70 -3.85
CA TRP A 157 -2.83 20.58 -4.03
C TRP A 157 -3.06 19.84 -5.34
N GLU A 158 -1.94 19.57 -6.04
CA GLU A 158 -1.92 18.72 -7.22
C GLU A 158 -1.73 17.25 -6.82
N SER A 159 -2.52 16.36 -7.39
CA SER A 159 -2.30 14.91 -7.32
C SER A 159 -0.96 14.53 -7.97
N ILE A 160 -0.30 13.49 -7.48
CA ILE A 160 0.91 12.91 -8.07
C ILE A 160 0.66 12.50 -9.53
N PHE A 161 -0.56 12.10 -9.86
CA PHE A 161 -0.98 11.74 -11.22
C PHE A 161 -1.64 12.90 -11.99
N ARG A 162 -1.45 14.13 -11.52
CA ARG A 162 -1.98 15.35 -12.09
C ARG A 162 -3.45 15.65 -11.74
N GLY A 163 -3.82 16.91 -11.89
CA GLY A 163 -5.15 17.40 -11.51
C GLY A 163 -5.28 17.67 -10.02
N SER A 164 -6.51 17.83 -9.53
CA SER A 164 -6.78 18.03 -8.11
C SER A 164 -6.36 16.83 -7.28
N ALA A 165 -5.86 17.06 -6.08
CA ALA A 165 -5.70 16.01 -5.05
C ALA A 165 -7.00 15.78 -4.27
N TRP A 166 -8.11 16.42 -4.64
CA TRP A 166 -9.39 16.36 -3.97
C TRP A 166 -10.51 15.96 -4.93
N GLU A 167 -11.35 15.03 -4.50
CA GLU A 167 -12.54 14.62 -5.24
C GLU A 167 -13.80 14.94 -4.44
N PHE A 168 -14.79 15.56 -5.09
CA PHE A 168 -16.05 15.95 -4.47
C PHE A 168 -17.02 14.78 -4.34
N ASP A 169 -17.57 14.60 -3.15
CA ASP A 169 -18.63 13.63 -2.91
C ASP A 169 -20.00 14.31 -2.90
N GLU A 170 -20.80 14.04 -3.92
CA GLU A 170 -22.14 14.61 -4.08
C GLU A 170 -23.08 14.29 -2.92
N LYS A 171 -22.89 13.15 -2.26
CA LYS A 171 -23.78 12.70 -1.19
C LYS A 171 -23.54 13.47 0.10
N THR A 172 -22.30 13.65 0.49
CA THR A 172 -21.93 14.31 1.74
C THR A 172 -21.57 15.77 1.57
N LYS A 173 -21.43 16.24 0.32
CA LYS A 173 -21.02 17.63 -0.01
C LYS A 173 -19.70 18.05 0.62
N GLU A 174 -18.78 17.11 0.69
CA GLU A 174 -17.40 17.31 1.11
C GLU A 174 -16.44 16.69 0.10
N TYR A 175 -15.17 17.04 0.19
CA TYR A 175 -14.10 16.49 -0.63
C TYR A 175 -13.29 15.48 0.18
N PHE A 176 -12.85 14.40 -0.47
CA PHE A 176 -11.84 13.51 0.10
C PHE A 176 -10.50 13.69 -0.61
N LEU A 177 -9.42 13.52 0.17
CA LEU A 177 -8.06 13.59 -0.34
C LEU A 177 -7.70 12.30 -1.10
N HIS A 178 -7.04 12.46 -2.25
CA HIS A 178 -6.37 11.38 -2.98
C HIS A 178 -5.06 11.89 -3.57
N LEU A 179 -3.94 11.51 -3.01
CA LEU A 179 -2.64 11.93 -3.54
C LEU A 179 -2.30 11.23 -4.86
N PHE A 180 -2.88 10.05 -5.12
CA PHE A 180 -2.71 9.25 -6.33
C PHE A 180 -3.95 9.36 -7.24
N THR A 181 -4.50 8.26 -7.73
CA THR A 181 -5.72 8.36 -8.54
C THR A 181 -6.93 8.76 -7.68
N ARG A 182 -7.96 9.34 -8.31
CA ARG A 182 -9.22 9.67 -7.62
C ARG A 182 -9.93 8.45 -7.01
N ARG A 183 -9.53 7.24 -7.42
CA ARG A 183 -10.02 5.98 -6.89
C ARG A 183 -9.19 5.42 -5.73
N GLN A 184 -8.20 6.19 -5.26
CA GLN A 184 -7.30 5.82 -4.16
C GLN A 184 -7.40 6.85 -3.02
N PRO A 185 -8.52 6.88 -2.26
CA PRO A 185 -8.69 7.80 -1.13
C PRO A 185 -7.64 7.56 -0.06
N ASP A 186 -7.03 8.65 0.42
CA ASP A 186 -5.98 8.63 1.42
C ASP A 186 -6.51 8.33 2.83
N LEU A 187 -5.89 7.36 3.50
CA LEU A 187 -6.17 7.01 4.89
C LEU A 187 -5.71 8.12 5.85
N ASN A 188 -6.50 8.35 6.88
CA ASN A 188 -6.17 9.29 7.95
C ASN A 188 -5.29 8.61 9.02
N TRP A 189 -3.99 8.69 8.88
CA TRP A 189 -3.03 8.11 9.82
C TRP A 189 -3.02 8.77 11.21
N GLU A 190 -3.59 9.96 11.37
CA GLU A 190 -3.79 10.57 12.69
C GLU A 190 -4.84 9.78 13.50
N ASN A 191 -5.74 9.07 12.84
CA ASN A 191 -6.75 8.23 13.49
C ASN A 191 -6.13 6.92 13.99
N LYS A 192 -6.21 6.69 15.31
CA LYS A 192 -5.63 5.49 15.96
C LYS A 192 -6.33 4.18 15.56
N ASP A 193 -7.62 4.24 15.22
CA ASP A 193 -8.38 3.06 14.81
C ASP A 193 -7.95 2.59 13.41
N VAL A 194 -7.60 3.53 12.53
CA VAL A 194 -6.98 3.22 11.23
C VAL A 194 -5.66 2.48 11.42
N ARG A 195 -4.75 3.05 12.25
CA ARG A 195 -3.45 2.42 12.51
C ARG A 195 -3.63 1.03 13.12
N LYS A 196 -4.53 0.90 14.11
CA LYS A 196 -4.83 -0.41 14.70
C LYS A 196 -5.32 -1.42 13.66
N ALA A 197 -6.25 -1.04 12.79
CA ALA A 197 -6.77 -1.93 11.75
C ALA A 197 -5.68 -2.34 10.75
N LEU A 198 -4.77 -1.43 10.40
CA LEU A 198 -3.62 -1.74 9.57
C LEU A 198 -2.65 -2.70 10.26
N TYR A 199 -2.37 -2.50 11.56
CA TYR A 199 -1.49 -3.41 12.32
C TYR A 199 -2.12 -4.80 12.52
N ASP A 200 -3.41 -4.88 12.73
CA ASP A 200 -4.14 -6.15 12.79
C ASP A 200 -4.03 -6.92 11.45
N MET A 201 -4.13 -6.21 10.33
CA MET A 201 -3.96 -6.78 8.98
C MET A 201 -2.50 -7.22 8.73
N ILE A 202 -1.52 -6.41 9.12
CA ILE A 202 -0.09 -6.74 9.00
C ILE A 202 0.22 -8.01 9.80
N ASN A 203 -0.23 -8.07 11.05
CA ASN A 203 -0.04 -9.24 11.91
C ASN A 203 -0.69 -10.49 11.32
N TRP A 204 -1.87 -10.37 10.72
CA TRP A 204 -2.53 -11.49 10.06
C TRP A 204 -1.68 -12.09 8.93
N TRP A 205 -1.01 -11.27 8.12
CA TRP A 205 -0.09 -11.75 7.09
C TRP A 205 1.18 -12.36 7.67
N LEU A 206 1.72 -11.77 8.74
CA LEU A 206 2.89 -12.34 9.45
C LEU A 206 2.55 -13.69 10.09
N ASP A 207 1.36 -13.83 10.67
CA ASP A 207 0.86 -15.10 11.24
C ASP A 207 0.66 -16.17 10.15
N LYS A 208 0.31 -15.77 8.91
CA LYS A 208 0.30 -16.67 7.75
C LYS A 208 1.70 -17.15 7.36
N GLY A 209 2.75 -16.43 7.75
CA GLY A 209 4.15 -16.81 7.54
C GLY A 209 4.90 -16.03 6.48
N VAL A 210 4.38 -14.89 5.98
CA VAL A 210 5.19 -14.01 5.11
C VAL A 210 6.42 -13.51 5.86
N ASP A 211 7.54 -13.37 5.17
CA ASP A 211 8.82 -12.99 5.80
C ASP A 211 8.97 -11.48 6.01
N GLY A 212 8.01 -10.69 5.53
CA GLY A 212 7.98 -9.24 5.67
C GLY A 212 7.25 -8.54 4.54
N PHE A 213 7.48 -7.23 4.43
CA PHE A 213 6.77 -6.37 3.49
C PHE A 213 7.73 -5.40 2.78
N ARG A 214 7.39 -5.05 1.56
CA ARG A 214 7.84 -3.81 0.91
C ARG A 214 6.74 -2.78 1.11
N VAL A 215 7.04 -1.69 1.81
CA VAL A 215 6.03 -0.68 2.13
C VAL A 215 5.96 0.36 1.01
N ASP A 216 4.79 0.44 0.39
CA ASP A 216 4.51 1.41 -0.66
C ASP A 216 4.19 2.78 -0.08
N ALA A 217 4.59 3.85 -0.81
CA ALA A 217 4.25 5.25 -0.52
C ALA A 217 4.41 5.67 0.96
N ILE A 218 5.31 5.01 1.70
CA ILE A 218 5.49 5.20 3.15
C ILE A 218 5.81 6.64 3.53
N SER A 219 6.47 7.38 2.65
CA SER A 219 6.79 8.80 2.87
C SER A 219 5.56 9.71 2.89
N HIS A 220 4.43 9.22 2.42
CA HIS A 220 3.20 10.01 2.24
C HIS A 220 2.15 9.79 3.34
N ILE A 221 2.34 8.84 4.26
CA ILE A 221 1.32 8.50 5.28
C ILE A 221 0.99 9.68 6.22
N LYS A 222 1.94 10.60 6.44
CA LYS A 222 1.72 11.83 7.23
C LYS A 222 1.54 13.04 6.32
N LYS A 223 0.55 13.88 6.65
CA LYS A 223 0.28 15.15 5.97
C LYS A 223 0.55 16.32 6.90
N ALA A 224 0.89 17.47 6.32
CA ALA A 224 1.05 18.72 7.09
C ALA A 224 -0.24 19.07 7.84
N VAL A 225 -0.08 19.53 9.07
CA VAL A 225 -1.21 19.94 9.93
C VAL A 225 -2.02 21.05 9.26
N GLY A 226 -3.34 20.89 9.22
CA GLY A 226 -4.25 21.87 8.63
C GLY A 226 -4.32 21.83 7.11
N LEU A 227 -3.49 21.05 6.42
CA LEU A 227 -3.47 20.90 4.96
C LEU A 227 -3.40 22.26 4.24
N PRO A 228 -2.40 23.10 4.51
CA PRO A 228 -2.34 24.47 4.01
C PRO A 228 -2.16 24.52 2.49
N ASP A 229 -2.61 25.63 1.88
CA ASP A 229 -2.28 25.93 0.49
C ASP A 229 -0.77 25.95 0.24
N MET A 230 -0.36 25.52 -0.95
CA MET A 230 1.00 25.71 -1.44
C MET A 230 1.19 27.12 -1.97
N PRO A 231 2.39 27.74 -1.78
CA PRO A 231 2.74 28.99 -2.43
C PRO A 231 2.56 28.91 -3.94
N ASN A 232 1.77 29.82 -4.53
CA ASN A 232 1.39 29.78 -5.94
C ASN A 232 1.73 31.06 -6.69
N PRO A 233 3.03 31.43 -6.85
CA PRO A 233 3.42 32.68 -7.51
C PRO A 233 3.11 32.68 -9.03
N LYS A 234 2.82 31.52 -9.62
CA LYS A 234 2.50 31.37 -11.04
C LYS A 234 1.00 31.40 -11.34
N GLY A 235 0.13 31.45 -10.31
CA GLY A 235 -1.31 31.41 -10.48
C GLY A 235 -1.86 30.14 -11.13
N LEU A 236 -1.21 28.99 -10.88
CA LEU A 236 -1.67 27.69 -11.39
C LEU A 236 -2.95 27.27 -10.64
N LYS A 237 -3.82 26.49 -11.29
CA LYS A 237 -5.00 25.95 -10.61
C LYS A 237 -4.61 24.99 -9.49
N TYR A 238 -3.63 24.11 -9.76
CA TYR A 238 -3.07 23.18 -8.77
C TYR A 238 -1.55 23.31 -8.74
N VAL A 239 -0.97 23.05 -7.56
CA VAL A 239 0.46 23.18 -7.32
C VAL A 239 0.99 21.92 -6.66
N SER A 240 2.16 21.46 -7.07
CA SER A 240 2.83 20.33 -6.44
C SER A 240 2.93 20.50 -4.93
N SER A 241 2.43 19.55 -4.17
CA SER A 241 2.28 19.61 -2.72
C SER A 241 3.23 18.68 -1.94
N PHE A 242 4.30 18.19 -2.58
CA PHE A 242 5.24 17.24 -1.97
C PHE A 242 5.76 17.69 -0.60
N ASP A 243 6.03 18.98 -0.40
CA ASP A 243 6.50 19.52 0.89
C ASP A 243 5.48 19.33 2.03
N ASN A 244 4.21 19.14 1.71
CA ASN A 244 3.12 19.00 2.66
C ASN A 244 2.66 17.54 2.89
N HIS A 245 3.23 16.58 2.15
CA HIS A 245 2.85 15.17 2.32
C HIS A 245 4.00 14.17 2.10
N MET A 246 5.22 14.62 1.84
CA MET A 246 6.37 13.73 1.68
C MET A 246 7.40 13.98 2.79
N ASN A 247 7.64 12.97 3.64
CA ASN A 247 8.57 13.05 4.77
C ASN A 247 8.25 14.21 5.73
N VAL A 248 6.98 14.47 5.96
CA VAL A 248 6.52 15.53 6.86
C VAL A 248 7.00 15.26 8.29
N GLU A 249 7.31 16.33 9.03
CA GLU A 249 7.73 16.25 10.43
C GLU A 249 6.78 15.40 11.29
N GLY A 250 7.34 14.52 12.12
CA GLY A 250 6.59 13.56 12.94
C GLY A 250 6.20 12.26 12.23
N ILE A 251 6.59 12.04 10.96
CA ILE A 251 6.35 10.75 10.29
C ILE A 251 7.04 9.59 11.01
N HIS A 252 8.17 9.85 11.66
CA HIS A 252 8.92 8.84 12.40
C HIS A 252 8.15 8.27 13.59
N ASP A 253 7.21 9.01 14.18
CA ASP A 253 6.35 8.51 15.26
C ASP A 253 5.48 7.33 14.74
N PHE A 254 4.93 7.46 13.52
CA PHE A 254 4.18 6.38 12.87
C PHE A 254 5.07 5.21 12.46
N LEU A 255 6.30 5.50 12.00
CA LEU A 255 7.26 4.44 11.64
C LEU A 255 7.74 3.67 12.87
N ASP A 256 7.87 4.32 14.01
CA ASP A 256 8.24 3.67 15.28
C ASP A 256 7.10 2.80 15.83
N GLU A 257 5.83 3.21 15.65
CA GLU A 257 4.68 2.36 15.96
C GLU A 257 4.58 1.13 15.03
N LEU A 258 5.01 1.26 13.77
CA LEU A 258 4.94 0.20 12.76
C LEU A 258 6.03 -0.87 12.96
N LYS A 259 7.09 -0.61 13.70
CA LYS A 259 8.20 -1.55 14.01
C LYS A 259 7.76 -2.66 14.95
#